data_249d2a750945054021c160afd51fecde
#
_entry.id   249d2a750945054021c160afd51fecde
#
_cell.length_a   1.000
_cell.length_b   1.000
_cell.length_c   1.000
_cell.angle_alpha   90.00
_cell.angle_beta   90.00
_cell.angle_gamma   90.00
#
_symmetry.space_group_name_H-M   'P 1'
#
loop_
_entity.id
_entity.type
_entity.pdbx_description
1 polymer ?
#
loop_
_entity_poly.entity_id
_entity_poly.type
_entity_poly.pdbx_seq_one_letter_code
_entity_poly.pdbx_strand_id
1 'polypeptide(L)'
;MQVILFILLLIPALVLKPRPLQPYGALPSERQLAWQETEVYGLIHFTPTTFENKEWGYGDADPAVFNPAHFDADQIVGAAKSGGLKGLILVAKHHDGFCLWPTQTTSYNISKSPWKNGEGDLVREVEQACRKAGLKFGIYCSPWDRNNAQYGTPDYLETYRNQLKELYSRYGTLFMSWHDGANGGDGYYGGAREKRKIDNTVYYDWEHTWNDLTRKMQPSANIFSDIGWDVRWVGNEKGYAAETHWATFNPVPESGPKAVPGNVNTRTSSEGTRHGDHWIPAECDVPLRPGWFYHPEQDGKEKSVDQLFELYLKSVGRGACLDLGLAPTTEGLLHTNDVQILGEFGNKLKNTFKTN
;
A
#
# COMPACT_ATOMS: atom_id res chain seq x y z
N MET A 1 3.76 -9.88 -90.55
CA MET A 1 3.07 -9.55 -89.31
C MET A 1 3.76 -10.29 -88.19
N GLN A 2 4.58 -9.57 -87.39
CA GLN A 2 5.25 -10.12 -86.23
C GLN A 2 4.38 -9.73 -84.99
N VAL A 3 3.89 -10.74 -84.23
CA VAL A 3 3.16 -10.55 -82.99
C VAL A 3 4.17 -10.52 -81.88
N ILE A 4 4.36 -9.35 -81.27
CA ILE A 4 5.21 -9.19 -80.10
C ILE A 4 4.33 -9.54 -78.85
N LEU A 5 4.68 -10.64 -78.16
CA LEU A 5 4.03 -11.11 -76.95
C LEU A 5 4.68 -10.40 -75.75
N PHE A 6 3.95 -9.48 -75.08
CA PHE A 6 4.38 -8.88 -73.84
C PHE A 6 4.05 -9.83 -72.66
N ILE A 7 5.10 -10.41 -72.07
CA ILE A 7 4.97 -11.16 -70.80
C ILE A 7 5.06 -10.17 -69.67
N LEU A 8 3.94 -9.89 -69.00
CA LEU A 8 3.89 -9.15 -67.72
C LEU A 8 4.37 -10.08 -66.61
N LEU A 9 5.59 -9.84 -66.12
CA LEU A 9 6.11 -10.46 -64.90
C LEU A 9 5.43 -9.80 -63.67
N LEU A 10 4.45 -10.45 -63.10
CA LEU A 10 3.88 -10.13 -61.78
C LEU A 10 4.94 -10.51 -60.71
N ILE A 11 5.70 -9.52 -60.22
CA ILE A 11 6.54 -9.67 -59.04
C ILE A 11 5.61 -9.62 -57.83
N PRO A 12 5.49 -10.71 -57.04
CA PRO A 12 4.69 -10.63 -55.80
C PRO A 12 5.36 -9.62 -54.86
N ALA A 13 4.65 -8.56 -54.51
CA ALA A 13 5.08 -7.64 -53.49
C ALA A 13 5.15 -8.41 -52.15
N LEU A 14 6.37 -8.70 -51.70
CA LEU A 14 6.62 -9.27 -50.38
C LEU A 14 6.19 -8.22 -49.37
N VAL A 15 5.01 -8.34 -48.82
CA VAL A 15 4.56 -7.55 -47.67
C VAL A 15 5.37 -8.03 -46.47
N LEU A 16 6.49 -7.38 -46.22
CA LEU A 16 7.27 -7.56 -45.01
C LEU A 16 6.37 -7.14 -43.82
N LYS A 17 5.82 -8.12 -43.13
CA LYS A 17 5.17 -7.85 -41.82
C LYS A 17 6.22 -7.17 -40.94
N PRO A 18 5.92 -5.98 -40.39
CA PRO A 18 6.86 -5.35 -39.47
C PRO A 18 7.17 -6.33 -38.36
N ARG A 19 8.44 -6.58 -38.09
CA ARG A 19 8.85 -7.38 -36.94
C ARG A 19 8.35 -6.66 -35.70
N PRO A 20 7.70 -7.37 -34.75
CA PRO A 20 7.36 -6.80 -33.48
C PRO A 20 8.61 -6.16 -32.85
N LEU A 21 8.47 -4.97 -32.32
CA LEU A 21 9.55 -4.33 -31.57
C LEU A 21 9.98 -5.27 -30.44
N GLN A 22 11.29 -5.51 -30.33
CA GLN A 22 11.82 -6.30 -29.23
C GLN A 22 11.74 -5.46 -27.95
N PRO A 23 11.28 -6.05 -26.81
CA PRO A 23 11.32 -5.38 -25.53
C PRO A 23 12.74 -4.90 -25.20
N TYR A 24 12.85 -3.72 -24.60
CA TYR A 24 14.13 -3.12 -24.21
C TYR A 24 14.16 -2.80 -22.73
N GLY A 25 15.23 -3.21 -22.04
CA GLY A 25 15.42 -2.95 -20.61
C GLY A 25 14.52 -3.81 -19.69
N ALA A 26 14.35 -3.35 -18.46
CA ALA A 26 13.48 -4.00 -17.48
C ALA A 26 12.01 -3.88 -17.88
N LEU A 27 11.28 -4.97 -17.76
CA LEU A 27 9.86 -5.07 -18.12
C LEU A 27 8.99 -5.25 -16.89
N PRO A 28 7.78 -4.66 -16.87
CA PRO A 28 6.81 -4.92 -15.83
C PRO A 28 6.26 -6.35 -15.92
N SER A 29 5.94 -6.93 -14.79
CA SER A 29 5.08 -8.11 -14.71
C SER A 29 3.61 -7.72 -14.91
N GLU A 30 2.74 -8.70 -15.23
CA GLU A 30 1.30 -8.47 -15.38
C GLU A 30 0.66 -7.86 -14.11
N ARG A 31 1.09 -8.28 -12.91
CA ARG A 31 0.58 -7.72 -11.65
C ARG A 31 1.00 -6.26 -11.45
N GLN A 32 2.21 -5.87 -11.89
CA GLN A 32 2.67 -4.48 -11.82
C GLN A 32 1.90 -3.59 -12.81
N LEU A 33 1.61 -4.09 -14.02
CA LEU A 33 0.74 -3.38 -14.97
C LEU A 33 -0.67 -3.20 -14.39
N ALA A 34 -1.28 -4.27 -13.88
CA ALA A 34 -2.61 -4.22 -13.27
C ALA A 34 -2.66 -3.31 -12.04
N TRP A 35 -1.54 -3.16 -11.31
CA TRP A 35 -1.42 -2.19 -10.23
C TRP A 35 -1.33 -0.77 -10.77
N GLN A 36 -0.52 -0.53 -11.79
CA GLN A 36 -0.34 0.81 -12.36
C GLN A 36 -1.65 1.37 -12.94
N GLU A 37 -2.49 0.52 -13.55
CA GLU A 37 -3.84 0.86 -13.99
C GLU A 37 -4.79 1.25 -12.85
N THR A 38 -4.42 0.97 -11.60
CA THR A 38 -5.18 1.39 -10.44
C THR A 38 -5.12 2.90 -10.24
N GLU A 39 -3.98 3.53 -10.54
CA GLU A 39 -3.70 4.96 -10.43
C GLU A 39 -3.84 5.51 -9.02
N VAL A 40 -5.05 5.44 -8.44
CA VAL A 40 -5.37 5.94 -7.10
C VAL A 40 -6.00 4.84 -6.27
N TYR A 41 -5.51 4.64 -5.07
CA TYR A 41 -6.08 3.76 -4.05
C TYR A 41 -5.90 4.38 -2.67
N GLY A 42 -6.32 3.71 -1.61
CA GLY A 42 -6.23 4.30 -0.28
C GLY A 42 -5.66 3.36 0.75
N LEU A 43 -5.09 3.94 1.80
CA LEU A 43 -4.50 3.27 2.96
C LEU A 43 -5.30 3.63 4.22
N ILE A 44 -5.98 2.67 4.83
CA ILE A 44 -6.86 2.89 5.98
C ILE A 44 -6.09 2.66 7.28
N HIS A 45 -5.95 3.71 8.10
CA HIS A 45 -5.35 3.66 9.43
C HIS A 45 -6.44 3.73 10.52
N PHE A 46 -6.64 2.63 11.23
CA PHE A 46 -7.67 2.55 12.26
C PHE A 46 -7.32 1.45 13.28
N THR A 47 -6.68 1.81 14.38
CA THR A 47 -6.29 0.91 15.49
C THR A 47 -6.57 1.58 16.84
N PRO A 48 -6.26 0.99 18.00
CA PRO A 48 -6.33 1.67 19.30
C PRO A 48 -5.66 3.04 19.31
N THR A 49 -4.68 3.27 18.45
CA THR A 49 -3.97 4.54 18.27
C THR A 49 -4.93 5.70 17.97
N THR A 50 -6.00 5.45 17.16
CA THR A 50 -7.08 6.43 16.92
C THR A 50 -7.78 6.86 18.22
N PHE A 51 -8.07 5.91 19.08
CA PHE A 51 -8.80 6.14 20.35
C PHE A 51 -7.94 6.82 21.40
N GLU A 52 -6.63 6.68 21.29
CA GLU A 52 -5.66 7.38 22.15
C GLU A 52 -5.29 8.78 21.62
N ASN A 53 -5.83 9.20 20.49
CA ASN A 53 -5.48 10.44 19.80
C ASN A 53 -3.96 10.57 19.56
N LYS A 54 -3.34 9.52 19.05
CA LYS A 54 -1.91 9.42 18.76
C LYS A 54 -1.66 9.13 17.29
N GLU A 55 -0.48 9.51 16.82
CA GLU A 55 -0.02 9.16 15.46
C GLU A 55 0.73 7.81 15.47
N TRP A 56 1.42 7.50 16.55
CA TRP A 56 2.07 6.21 16.78
C TRP A 56 1.74 5.68 18.17
N GLY A 57 0.94 4.61 18.23
CA GLY A 57 0.66 3.90 19.48
C GLY A 57 1.92 3.27 20.06
N TYR A 58 2.05 3.29 21.38
CA TYR A 58 3.24 2.79 22.08
C TYR A 58 3.27 1.26 22.21
N GLY A 59 2.13 0.60 21.95
CA GLY A 59 1.98 -0.86 22.06
C GLY A 59 1.48 -1.33 23.44
N ASP A 60 1.00 -0.43 24.26
CA ASP A 60 0.49 -0.72 25.62
C ASP A 60 -0.95 -0.28 25.85
N ALA A 61 -1.66 0.13 24.79
CA ALA A 61 -3.08 0.45 24.90
C ALA A 61 -3.88 -0.78 25.35
N ASP A 62 -4.84 -0.57 26.26
CA ASP A 62 -5.81 -1.62 26.60
C ASP A 62 -6.66 -1.93 25.35
N PRO A 63 -6.75 -3.18 24.88
CA PRO A 63 -7.66 -3.56 23.81
C PRO A 63 -9.09 -3.06 23.98
N ALA A 64 -9.54 -2.84 25.23
CA ALA A 64 -10.87 -2.34 25.56
C ALA A 64 -11.14 -0.93 25.03
N VAL A 65 -10.11 -0.12 24.73
CA VAL A 65 -10.31 1.22 24.15
C VAL A 65 -10.81 1.15 22.70
N PHE A 66 -10.52 0.04 21.99
CA PHE A 66 -10.96 -0.16 20.60
C PHE A 66 -12.42 -0.62 20.58
N ASN A 67 -13.35 0.33 20.51
CA ASN A 67 -14.78 0.03 20.48
C ASN A 67 -15.55 1.01 19.57
N PRO A 68 -15.37 0.91 18.24
CA PRO A 68 -16.08 1.77 17.29
C PRO A 68 -17.57 1.40 17.22
N ALA A 69 -18.42 2.19 17.91
CA ALA A 69 -19.83 1.89 18.08
C ALA A 69 -20.63 1.83 16.76
N HIS A 70 -20.21 2.59 15.75
CA HIS A 70 -20.92 2.74 14.48
C HIS A 70 -20.06 2.32 13.27
N PHE A 71 -19.11 1.41 13.47
CA PHE A 71 -18.26 0.96 12.38
C PHE A 71 -19.07 0.51 11.16
N ASP A 72 -18.80 1.15 10.02
CA ASP A 72 -19.45 0.86 8.75
C ASP A 72 -18.42 0.81 7.62
N ALA A 73 -18.02 -0.40 7.25
CA ALA A 73 -17.10 -0.63 6.16
C ALA A 73 -17.67 -0.19 4.79
N ASP A 74 -19.00 -0.29 4.59
CA ASP A 74 -19.64 0.14 3.33
C ASP A 74 -19.56 1.67 3.18
N GLN A 75 -19.67 2.45 4.26
CA GLN A 75 -19.50 3.90 4.23
C GLN A 75 -18.06 4.28 3.82
N ILE A 76 -17.05 3.67 4.45
CA ILE A 76 -15.63 3.94 4.17
C ILE A 76 -15.31 3.60 2.70
N VAL A 77 -15.69 2.40 2.27
CA VAL A 77 -15.43 1.90 0.92
C VAL A 77 -16.23 2.68 -0.13
N GLY A 78 -17.48 3.06 0.18
CA GLY A 78 -18.32 3.87 -0.67
C GLY A 78 -17.75 5.28 -0.89
N ALA A 79 -17.25 5.91 0.15
CA ALA A 79 -16.58 7.22 0.09
C ALA A 79 -15.31 7.14 -0.77
N ALA A 80 -14.46 6.13 -0.54
CA ALA A 80 -13.27 5.91 -1.35
C ALA A 80 -13.61 5.70 -2.84
N LYS A 81 -14.61 4.87 -3.14
CA LYS A 81 -15.08 4.65 -4.50
C LYS A 81 -15.61 5.92 -5.16
N SER A 82 -16.33 6.76 -4.42
CA SER A 82 -16.81 8.05 -4.92
C SER A 82 -15.66 8.99 -5.29
N GLY A 83 -14.54 8.90 -4.55
CA GLY A 83 -13.28 9.59 -4.81
C GLY A 83 -12.50 9.09 -6.04
N GLY A 84 -13.00 8.03 -6.69
CA GLY A 84 -12.31 7.43 -7.85
C GLY A 84 -11.21 6.45 -7.46
N LEU A 85 -11.08 6.09 -6.18
CA LEU A 85 -10.13 5.08 -5.73
C LEU A 85 -10.55 3.70 -6.26
N LYS A 86 -9.59 2.93 -6.76
CA LYS A 86 -9.82 1.62 -7.38
C LYS A 86 -9.41 0.45 -6.48
N GLY A 87 -8.85 0.74 -5.32
CA GLY A 87 -8.47 -0.24 -4.30
C GLY A 87 -8.33 0.39 -2.93
N LEU A 88 -8.29 -0.45 -1.91
CA LEU A 88 -8.02 -0.05 -0.53
C LEU A 88 -7.07 -1.04 0.13
N ILE A 89 -6.10 -0.53 0.86
CA ILE A 89 -5.20 -1.28 1.71
C ILE A 89 -5.63 -1.03 3.16
N LEU A 90 -5.92 -2.08 3.89
CA LEU A 90 -6.20 -1.96 5.32
C LEU A 90 -4.93 -2.18 6.13
N VAL A 91 -4.61 -1.25 7.01
CA VAL A 91 -3.60 -1.44 8.06
C VAL A 91 -4.15 -2.44 9.07
N ALA A 92 -3.97 -3.74 8.78
CA ALA A 92 -4.45 -4.83 9.63
C ALA A 92 -3.69 -4.90 10.96
N LYS A 93 -2.43 -4.50 10.98
CA LYS A 93 -1.60 -4.28 12.18
C LYS A 93 -0.65 -3.12 11.91
N HIS A 94 -0.72 -2.07 12.72
CA HIS A 94 0.24 -0.97 12.71
C HIS A 94 1.42 -1.25 13.67
N HIS A 95 2.31 -0.28 13.87
CA HIS A 95 3.49 -0.39 14.76
C HIS A 95 3.13 -0.64 16.23
N ASP A 96 1.91 -0.27 16.66
CA ASP A 96 1.41 -0.57 18.01
C ASP A 96 1.27 -2.08 18.27
N GLY A 97 1.22 -2.91 17.21
CA GLY A 97 1.13 -4.36 17.30
C GLY A 97 -0.29 -4.89 17.45
N PHE A 98 -1.33 -4.02 17.51
CA PHE A 98 -2.71 -4.47 17.63
C PHE A 98 -3.22 -5.06 16.30
N CYS A 99 -3.69 -6.31 16.37
CA CYS A 99 -4.20 -7.02 15.19
C CYS A 99 -5.71 -6.82 15.04
N LEU A 100 -6.16 -6.29 13.91
CA LEU A 100 -7.58 -6.03 13.59
C LEU A 100 -8.36 -7.29 13.17
N TRP A 101 -7.79 -8.47 13.35
CA TRP A 101 -8.42 -9.78 13.12
C TRP A 101 -8.18 -10.71 14.31
N PRO A 102 -9.01 -11.74 14.50
CA PRO A 102 -8.85 -12.70 15.60
C PRO A 102 -7.69 -13.65 15.33
N THR A 103 -6.46 -13.12 15.44
CA THR A 103 -5.23 -13.88 15.28
C THR A 103 -5.00 -14.85 16.43
N GLN A 104 -4.32 -15.97 16.13
CA GLN A 104 -3.86 -16.92 17.13
C GLN A 104 -2.42 -16.63 17.59
N THR A 105 -1.76 -15.64 17.01
CA THR A 105 -0.32 -15.38 17.24
C THR A 105 -0.05 -14.48 18.44
N THR A 106 -1.02 -13.70 18.86
CA THR A 106 -0.95 -12.80 20.02
C THR A 106 -2.31 -12.59 20.63
N SER A 107 -2.35 -12.31 21.93
CA SER A 107 -3.57 -11.87 22.62
C SER A 107 -3.88 -10.38 22.41
N TYR A 108 -2.94 -9.62 21.83
CA TYR A 108 -3.13 -8.19 21.53
C TYR A 108 -3.84 -8.03 20.19
N ASN A 109 -5.14 -8.32 20.19
CA ASN A 109 -5.96 -8.32 19.00
C ASN A 109 -7.43 -8.00 19.29
N ILE A 110 -8.20 -7.82 18.24
CA ILE A 110 -9.59 -7.38 18.24
C ILE A 110 -10.53 -8.29 19.07
N SER A 111 -10.20 -9.57 19.26
CA SER A 111 -11.02 -10.47 20.10
C SER A 111 -10.96 -10.14 21.59
N LYS A 112 -10.05 -9.25 22.01
CA LYS A 112 -9.95 -8.73 23.37
C LYS A 112 -10.61 -7.36 23.54
N SER A 113 -11.08 -6.78 22.45
CA SER A 113 -11.89 -5.56 22.45
C SER A 113 -13.34 -5.88 22.76
N PRO A 114 -14.12 -4.96 23.38
CA PRO A 114 -15.56 -5.13 23.57
C PRO A 114 -16.35 -5.00 22.27
N TRP A 115 -15.74 -4.53 21.20
CA TRP A 115 -16.40 -4.38 19.90
C TRP A 115 -16.97 -5.70 19.41
N LYS A 116 -18.28 -5.70 19.08
CA LYS A 116 -19.04 -6.89 18.71
C LYS A 116 -18.88 -8.06 19.70
N ASN A 117 -18.76 -7.74 20.99
CA ASN A 117 -18.57 -8.72 22.09
C ASN A 117 -17.33 -9.62 21.90
N GLY A 118 -16.25 -9.09 21.28
CA GLY A 118 -15.01 -9.83 20.97
C GLY A 118 -15.09 -10.79 19.77
N GLU A 119 -16.19 -10.78 19.03
CA GLU A 119 -16.40 -11.62 17.83
C GLU A 119 -16.13 -10.86 16.53
N GLY A 120 -15.66 -9.62 16.60
CA GLY A 120 -15.38 -8.78 15.43
C GLY A 120 -14.17 -9.26 14.64
N ASP A 121 -14.23 -9.08 13.31
CA ASP A 121 -13.14 -9.27 12.36
C ASP A 121 -13.18 -8.10 11.36
N LEU A 122 -12.47 -7.02 11.69
CA LEU A 122 -12.52 -5.79 10.91
C LEU A 122 -11.90 -5.97 9.53
N VAL A 123 -10.87 -6.82 9.42
CA VAL A 123 -10.23 -7.17 8.14
C VAL A 123 -11.26 -7.82 7.22
N ARG A 124 -12.07 -8.72 7.75
CA ARG A 124 -13.15 -9.40 7.02
C ARG A 124 -14.20 -8.42 6.52
N GLU A 125 -14.62 -7.49 7.38
CA GLU A 125 -15.68 -6.55 7.03
C GLU A 125 -15.24 -5.59 5.91
N VAL A 126 -14.02 -5.05 5.99
CA VAL A 126 -13.49 -4.17 4.94
C VAL A 126 -13.25 -4.95 3.64
N GLU A 127 -12.73 -6.17 3.71
CA GLU A 127 -12.53 -7.04 2.54
C GLU A 127 -13.85 -7.30 1.80
N GLN A 128 -14.90 -7.66 2.57
CA GLN A 128 -16.23 -7.92 1.98
C GLN A 128 -16.85 -6.66 1.37
N ALA A 129 -16.72 -5.51 2.02
CA ALA A 129 -17.18 -4.24 1.48
C ALA A 129 -16.44 -3.85 0.19
N CYS A 130 -15.11 -4.04 0.14
CA CYS A 130 -14.32 -3.83 -1.07
C CYS A 130 -14.81 -4.73 -2.22
N ARG A 131 -15.00 -6.02 -1.96
CA ARG A 131 -15.49 -6.97 -2.95
C ARG A 131 -16.89 -6.59 -3.47
N LYS A 132 -17.82 -6.26 -2.57
CA LYS A 132 -19.17 -5.80 -2.88
C LYS A 132 -19.16 -4.54 -3.76
N ALA A 133 -18.24 -3.61 -3.47
CA ALA A 133 -18.08 -2.38 -4.22
C ALA A 133 -17.32 -2.54 -5.54
N GLY A 134 -16.65 -3.68 -5.76
CA GLY A 134 -15.78 -3.93 -6.91
C GLY A 134 -14.43 -3.22 -6.81
N LEU A 135 -13.96 -2.91 -5.58
CA LEU A 135 -12.63 -2.39 -5.33
C LEU A 135 -11.64 -3.53 -5.06
N LYS A 136 -10.38 -3.31 -5.44
CA LYS A 136 -9.28 -4.21 -5.07
C LYS A 136 -9.02 -4.09 -3.56
N PHE A 137 -8.64 -5.20 -2.92
CA PHE A 137 -8.31 -5.23 -1.49
C PHE A 137 -6.85 -5.60 -1.28
N GLY A 138 -6.16 -4.87 -0.42
CA GLY A 138 -4.79 -5.10 0.01
C GLY A 138 -4.66 -5.04 1.53
N ILE A 139 -3.53 -5.49 2.02
CA ILE A 139 -3.25 -5.58 3.46
C ILE A 139 -1.88 -4.96 3.75
N TYR A 140 -1.83 -4.14 4.78
CA TYR A 140 -0.63 -3.70 5.45
C TYR A 140 -0.51 -4.47 6.78
N CYS A 141 0.63 -5.11 7.01
CA CYS A 141 0.96 -5.71 8.29
C CYS A 141 2.36 -5.24 8.69
N SER A 142 2.43 -4.36 9.69
CA SER A 142 3.71 -3.81 10.14
C SER A 142 4.66 -4.90 10.59
N PRO A 143 5.89 -4.93 10.06
CA PRO A 143 6.94 -5.76 10.63
C PRO A 143 7.36 -5.29 12.02
N TRP A 144 7.34 -3.97 12.28
CA TRP A 144 7.59 -3.43 13.61
C TRP A 144 6.41 -3.68 14.52
N ASP A 145 6.67 -4.20 15.72
CA ASP A 145 5.66 -4.56 16.71
C ASP A 145 6.10 -4.09 18.10
N ARG A 146 5.56 -2.94 18.49
CA ARG A 146 5.89 -2.29 19.77
C ARG A 146 5.26 -2.99 20.98
N ASN A 147 4.30 -3.88 20.78
CA ASN A 147 3.70 -4.69 21.86
C ASN A 147 4.53 -5.94 22.14
N ASN A 148 5.04 -6.62 21.13
CA ASN A 148 5.62 -7.96 21.25
C ASN A 148 6.94 -7.97 22.01
N ALA A 149 7.03 -8.79 23.07
CA ALA A 149 8.25 -8.94 23.87
C ALA A 149 9.45 -9.50 23.08
N GLN A 150 9.18 -10.27 22.03
CA GLN A 150 10.22 -10.93 21.22
C GLN A 150 10.61 -10.09 19.99
N TYR A 151 10.01 -8.91 19.80
CA TYR A 151 10.36 -8.07 18.66
C TYR A 151 11.87 -7.86 18.53
N GLY A 152 12.41 -8.05 17.32
CA GLY A 152 13.85 -7.95 17.04
C GLY A 152 14.66 -9.23 17.32
N THR A 153 13.97 -10.35 17.58
CA THR A 153 14.58 -11.68 17.74
C THR A 153 14.08 -12.65 16.66
N PRO A 154 14.79 -13.79 16.43
CA PRO A 154 14.33 -14.82 15.51
C PRO A 154 12.94 -15.40 15.85
N ASP A 155 12.56 -15.45 17.13
CA ASP A 155 11.26 -15.96 17.56
C ASP A 155 10.12 -15.05 17.09
N TYR A 156 10.35 -13.74 17.03
CA TYR A 156 9.38 -12.81 16.46
C TYR A 156 9.14 -13.04 14.97
N LEU A 157 10.16 -13.46 14.24
CA LEU A 157 10.06 -13.74 12.81
C LEU A 157 8.99 -14.81 12.51
N GLU A 158 8.93 -15.86 13.35
CA GLU A 158 7.87 -16.88 13.22
C GLU A 158 6.50 -16.29 13.50
N THR A 159 6.36 -15.48 14.56
CA THR A 159 5.11 -14.77 14.86
C THR A 159 4.65 -13.93 13.69
N TYR A 160 5.52 -13.08 13.12
CA TYR A 160 5.19 -12.22 11.99
C TYR A 160 4.79 -13.01 10.75
N ARG A 161 5.54 -14.06 10.40
CA ARG A 161 5.20 -14.93 9.27
C ARG A 161 3.87 -15.67 9.46
N ASN A 162 3.54 -16.08 10.68
CA ASN A 162 2.25 -16.70 10.97
C ASN A 162 1.10 -15.69 10.86
N GLN A 163 1.29 -14.43 11.27
CA GLN A 163 0.34 -13.34 11.02
C GLN A 163 0.08 -13.17 9.51
N LEU A 164 1.13 -13.11 8.71
CA LEU A 164 1.00 -13.03 7.25
C LEU A 164 0.28 -14.25 6.66
N LYS A 165 0.58 -15.49 7.12
CA LYS A 165 -0.12 -16.69 6.66
C LYS A 165 -1.62 -16.63 6.95
N GLU A 166 -2.00 -16.18 8.14
CA GLU A 166 -3.42 -15.99 8.49
C GLU A 166 -4.09 -14.97 7.56
N LEU A 167 -3.46 -13.82 7.35
CA LEU A 167 -3.96 -12.76 6.48
C LEU A 167 -4.08 -13.22 5.02
N TYR A 168 -3.09 -13.94 4.50
CA TYR A 168 -3.09 -14.40 3.11
C TYR A 168 -4.05 -15.57 2.84
N SER A 169 -4.38 -16.36 3.84
CA SER A 169 -5.26 -17.53 3.68
C SER A 169 -6.72 -17.24 3.94
N ARG A 170 -7.05 -16.19 4.71
CA ARG A 170 -8.42 -15.96 5.20
C ARG A 170 -9.19 -14.89 4.42
N TYR A 171 -8.52 -13.94 3.76
CA TYR A 171 -9.16 -12.73 3.21
C TYR A 171 -9.10 -12.61 1.69
N GLY A 172 -9.02 -13.76 1.02
CA GLY A 172 -9.11 -13.84 -0.44
C GLY A 172 -7.87 -13.34 -1.17
N THR A 173 -8.07 -12.96 -2.44
CA THR A 173 -6.97 -12.49 -3.29
C THR A 173 -6.66 -11.03 -3.01
N LEU A 174 -5.39 -10.74 -2.79
CA LEU A 174 -4.89 -9.40 -2.54
C LEU A 174 -4.30 -8.79 -3.81
N PHE A 175 -4.44 -7.48 -3.97
CA PHE A 175 -3.70 -6.74 -5.01
C PHE A 175 -2.36 -6.20 -4.49
N MET A 176 -2.24 -6.03 -3.16
CA MET A 176 -1.07 -5.48 -2.50
C MET A 176 -0.83 -6.17 -1.14
N SER A 177 0.42 -6.52 -0.87
CA SER A 177 0.95 -6.79 0.46
C SER A 177 1.96 -5.69 0.79
N TRP A 178 1.61 -4.85 1.76
CA TRP A 178 2.31 -3.63 2.08
C TRP A 178 3.19 -3.80 3.33
N HIS A 179 4.49 -3.60 3.21
CA HIS A 179 5.48 -3.78 4.26
C HIS A 179 6.21 -2.47 4.54
N ASP A 180 6.00 -1.94 5.74
CA ASP A 180 6.62 -0.70 6.18
C ASP A 180 8.12 -0.85 6.40
N GLY A 181 8.88 0.18 6.05
CA GLY A 181 10.31 0.25 6.31
C GLY A 181 10.66 0.68 7.74
N ALA A 182 9.70 1.23 8.52
CA ALA A 182 9.92 1.57 9.92
C ALA A 182 10.19 0.30 10.74
N ASN A 183 11.33 0.25 11.43
CA ASN A 183 11.87 -0.99 11.97
C ASN A 183 12.41 -0.88 13.38
N GLY A 184 12.11 0.17 14.12
CA GLY A 184 12.54 0.24 15.51
C GLY A 184 12.46 1.63 16.12
N GLY A 185 12.51 1.62 17.43
CA GLY A 185 12.39 2.78 18.28
C GLY A 185 11.99 2.36 19.70
N ASP A 186 11.42 3.29 20.45
CA ASP A 186 10.84 3.02 21.74
C ASP A 186 9.56 2.21 21.61
N GLY A 187 9.21 1.44 22.64
CA GLY A 187 8.00 0.63 22.64
C GLY A 187 7.78 -0.08 23.97
N TYR A 188 6.59 -0.66 24.13
CA TYR A 188 6.20 -1.43 25.31
C TYR A 188 6.99 -2.73 25.43
N TYR A 189 7.13 -3.47 24.34
CA TYR A 189 7.91 -4.72 24.22
C TYR A 189 7.68 -5.69 25.39
N GLY A 190 6.40 -5.99 25.66
CA GLY A 190 6.01 -6.89 26.75
C GLY A 190 6.29 -6.36 28.15
N GLY A 191 6.39 -5.05 28.33
CA GLY A 191 6.66 -4.38 29.60
C GLY A 191 8.10 -3.91 29.79
N ALA A 192 9.02 -4.22 28.88
CA ALA A 192 10.42 -3.77 28.93
C ALA A 192 10.53 -2.24 28.82
N ARG A 193 9.63 -1.57 28.06
CA ARG A 193 9.58 -0.11 27.88
C ARG A 193 10.93 0.49 27.50
N GLU A 194 11.50 0.00 26.43
CA GLU A 194 12.85 0.32 25.96
C GLU A 194 12.89 0.78 24.50
N LYS A 195 14.06 1.16 24.03
CA LYS A 195 14.35 1.31 22.59
C LYS A 195 15.04 0.05 22.08
N ARG A 196 14.53 -0.52 20.99
CA ARG A 196 15.16 -1.64 20.30
C ARG A 196 15.78 -1.17 19.01
N LYS A 197 17.07 -1.44 18.89
CA LYS A 197 17.82 -1.27 17.64
C LYS A 197 17.90 -2.63 16.97
N ILE A 198 17.41 -2.73 15.75
CA ILE A 198 17.11 -4.00 15.10
C ILE A 198 17.99 -4.21 13.87
N ASP A 199 18.50 -5.42 13.73
CA ASP A 199 19.06 -5.92 12.48
C ASP A 199 17.94 -6.36 11.55
N ASN A 200 17.94 -5.88 10.30
CA ASN A 200 16.87 -6.20 9.34
C ASN A 200 16.83 -7.67 8.94
N THR A 201 17.94 -8.42 9.08
CA THR A 201 17.95 -9.87 8.85
C THR A 201 17.17 -10.61 9.93
N VAL A 202 17.32 -10.18 11.20
CA VAL A 202 16.55 -10.68 12.34
C VAL A 202 15.13 -10.12 12.33
N TYR A 203 14.96 -8.94 11.81
CA TYR A 203 13.75 -8.15 11.79
C TYR A 203 12.55 -8.91 11.20
N TYR A 204 12.67 -9.41 9.97
CA TYR A 204 11.67 -10.32 9.40
C TYR A 204 12.18 -11.15 8.21
N ASP A 205 13.49 -11.21 8.03
CA ASP A 205 14.11 -11.97 6.93
C ASP A 205 13.35 -11.76 5.60
N TRP A 206 13.32 -10.51 5.17
CA TRP A 206 12.40 -10.00 4.17
C TRP A 206 12.49 -10.74 2.82
N GLU A 207 13.68 -11.15 2.39
CA GLU A 207 13.85 -11.84 1.12
C GLU A 207 13.07 -13.17 1.08
N HIS A 208 13.23 -14.00 2.13
CA HIS A 208 12.49 -15.27 2.24
C HIS A 208 11.00 -15.04 2.56
N THR A 209 10.68 -14.06 3.40
CA THR A 209 9.28 -13.72 3.69
C THR A 209 8.53 -13.32 2.43
N TRP A 210 9.14 -12.52 1.56
CA TRP A 210 8.49 -12.11 0.31
C TRP A 210 8.47 -13.20 -0.76
N ASN A 211 9.60 -13.89 -0.99
CA ASN A 211 9.70 -14.91 -2.04
C ASN A 211 9.00 -16.22 -1.66
N ASP A 212 9.21 -16.68 -0.44
CA ASP A 212 8.79 -18.03 -0.03
C ASP A 212 7.41 -18.04 0.61
N LEU A 213 6.96 -16.93 1.18
CA LEU A 213 5.64 -16.84 1.79
C LEU A 213 4.68 -15.99 0.94
N THR A 214 4.93 -14.68 0.83
CA THR A 214 3.98 -13.76 0.18
C THR A 214 3.75 -14.16 -1.27
N ARG A 215 4.80 -14.36 -2.03
CA ARG A 215 4.69 -14.71 -3.45
C ARG A 215 4.01 -16.05 -3.70
N LYS A 216 4.24 -17.05 -2.83
CA LYS A 216 3.61 -18.37 -2.97
C LYS A 216 2.13 -18.37 -2.59
N MET A 217 1.76 -17.63 -1.54
CA MET A 217 0.37 -17.60 -1.06
C MET A 217 -0.49 -16.58 -1.81
N GLN A 218 0.11 -15.48 -2.29
CA GLN A 218 -0.56 -14.38 -2.99
C GLN A 218 0.20 -14.01 -4.28
N PRO A 219 0.20 -14.89 -5.30
CA PRO A 219 1.02 -14.72 -6.51
C PRO A 219 0.65 -13.48 -7.34
N SER A 220 -0.59 -13.02 -7.26
CA SER A 220 -1.10 -11.83 -7.95
C SER A 220 -0.88 -10.53 -7.17
N ALA A 221 -0.57 -10.60 -5.87
CA ALA A 221 -0.30 -9.41 -5.07
C ALA A 221 1.02 -8.77 -5.45
N ASN A 222 1.02 -7.44 -5.52
CA ASN A 222 2.27 -6.70 -5.52
C ASN A 222 2.81 -6.61 -4.08
N ILE A 223 4.12 -6.72 -3.95
CA ILE A 223 4.83 -6.53 -2.69
C ILE A 223 5.38 -5.11 -2.70
N PHE A 224 4.88 -4.29 -1.79
CA PHE A 224 5.38 -2.95 -1.54
C PHE A 224 6.37 -2.96 -0.39
N SER A 225 7.45 -2.21 -0.54
CA SER A 225 8.31 -1.77 0.54
C SER A 225 9.10 -0.52 0.14
N ASP A 226 9.77 0.11 1.09
CA ASP A 226 10.61 1.28 0.83
C ASP A 226 11.76 1.02 -0.14
N ILE A 227 12.35 -0.18 -0.12
CA ILE A 227 13.35 -0.60 -1.11
C ILE A 227 12.73 -1.14 -2.41
N GLY A 228 11.39 -1.30 -2.46
CA GLY A 228 10.71 -2.00 -3.53
C GLY A 228 10.88 -3.52 -3.44
N TRP A 229 10.07 -4.22 -4.18
CA TRP A 229 10.17 -5.60 -4.67
C TRP A 229 9.37 -5.66 -5.96
N ASP A 230 8.06 -5.36 -5.88
CA ASP A 230 7.23 -5.06 -7.05
C ASP A 230 6.94 -3.56 -7.16
N VAL A 231 6.77 -2.88 -6.03
CA VAL A 231 6.46 -1.45 -5.91
C VAL A 231 7.34 -0.86 -4.82
N ARG A 232 7.93 0.32 -5.07
CA ARG A 232 8.76 1.03 -4.10
C ARG A 232 8.05 2.24 -3.50
N TRP A 233 8.43 2.59 -2.28
CA TRP A 233 8.11 3.90 -1.74
C TRP A 233 8.80 5.02 -2.52
N VAL A 234 8.09 6.11 -2.76
CA VAL A 234 8.65 7.27 -3.46
C VAL A 234 9.69 8.05 -2.63
N GLY A 235 9.85 7.73 -1.35
CA GLY A 235 10.83 8.34 -0.46
C GLY A 235 10.34 9.61 0.25
N ASN A 236 9.06 9.91 0.21
CA ASN A 236 8.45 11.00 0.97
C ASN A 236 6.95 10.74 1.16
N GLU A 237 6.38 11.26 2.25
CA GLU A 237 4.94 11.20 2.57
C GLU A 237 4.19 12.46 2.09
N LYS A 238 4.68 13.09 1.04
CA LYS A 238 4.09 14.32 0.48
C LYS A 238 3.24 14.06 -0.75
N GLY A 239 3.17 12.79 -1.21
CA GLY A 239 2.32 12.35 -2.30
C GLY A 239 2.80 12.73 -3.70
N TYR A 240 4.10 12.94 -3.91
CA TYR A 240 4.60 13.27 -5.24
C TYR A 240 5.95 12.62 -5.57
N ALA A 241 6.11 12.24 -6.82
CA ALA A 241 7.36 11.80 -7.41
C ALA A 241 8.20 13.00 -7.90
N ALA A 242 9.49 12.80 -8.14
CA ALA A 242 10.35 13.81 -8.75
C ALA A 242 9.85 14.22 -10.14
N GLU A 243 10.22 15.43 -10.62
CA GLU A 243 9.85 15.90 -11.96
C GLU A 243 10.41 14.98 -13.06
N THR A 244 11.64 14.50 -12.89
CA THR A 244 12.19 13.40 -13.68
C THR A 244 12.03 12.12 -12.88
N HIS A 245 11.17 11.25 -13.35
CA HIS A 245 10.82 10.01 -12.64
C HIS A 245 10.89 8.80 -13.57
N TRP A 246 11.50 7.71 -13.08
CA TRP A 246 11.67 6.46 -13.79
C TRP A 246 11.00 5.32 -13.02
N ALA A 247 10.23 4.49 -13.72
CA ALA A 247 9.68 3.26 -13.15
C ALA A 247 10.75 2.18 -12.95
N THR A 248 11.87 2.26 -13.71
CA THR A 248 13.03 1.39 -13.46
C THR A 248 13.81 1.86 -12.24
N PHE A 249 14.35 0.90 -11.46
CA PHE A 249 14.96 1.20 -10.18
C PHE A 249 16.04 0.20 -9.79
N ASN A 250 17.13 0.72 -9.21
CA ASN A 250 18.15 -0.02 -8.49
C ASN A 250 18.22 0.57 -7.09
N PRO A 251 17.82 -0.17 -6.03
CA PRO A 251 17.84 0.34 -4.67
C PRO A 251 19.23 0.78 -4.24
N VAL A 252 19.35 1.99 -3.70
CA VAL A 252 20.58 2.54 -3.16
C VAL A 252 20.42 2.68 -1.65
N PRO A 253 21.36 2.18 -0.82
CA PRO A 253 21.27 2.35 0.62
C PRO A 253 21.52 3.82 1.02
N GLU A 254 20.89 4.26 2.11
CA GLU A 254 21.26 5.53 2.74
C GLU A 254 22.66 5.43 3.39
N SER A 255 22.97 4.24 3.95
CA SER A 255 24.28 3.94 4.54
C SER A 255 24.64 2.46 4.37
N GLY A 256 25.96 2.17 4.38
CA GLY A 256 26.45 0.79 4.25
C GLY A 256 26.40 0.25 2.81
N PRO A 257 26.66 -1.05 2.63
CA PRO A 257 26.89 -1.62 1.30
C PRO A 257 25.62 -2.09 0.57
N LYS A 258 24.48 -2.29 1.27
CA LYS A 258 23.27 -2.89 0.71
C LYS A 258 22.03 -2.14 1.20
N ALA A 259 21.13 -1.83 0.26
CA ALA A 259 19.79 -1.37 0.60
C ALA A 259 18.98 -2.52 1.19
N VAL A 260 18.31 -2.25 2.31
CA VAL A 260 17.41 -3.16 3.03
C VAL A 260 16.23 -2.35 3.54
N PRO A 261 15.09 -2.98 3.87
CA PRO A 261 13.97 -2.25 4.46
C PRO A 261 14.40 -1.38 5.64
N GLY A 262 13.99 -0.11 5.64
CA GLY A 262 14.43 0.90 6.61
C GLY A 262 15.79 1.55 6.33
N ASN A 263 16.45 1.19 5.22
CA ASN A 263 17.77 1.77 4.83
C ASN A 263 17.84 1.96 3.31
N VAL A 264 17.13 2.95 2.79
CA VAL A 264 17.12 3.30 1.38
C VAL A 264 17.32 4.80 1.19
N ASN A 265 18.04 5.19 0.15
CA ASN A 265 18.22 6.58 -0.21
C ASN A 265 16.94 7.16 -0.83
N THR A 266 16.26 8.02 -0.11
CA THR A 266 14.95 8.57 -0.46
C THR A 266 14.96 9.41 -1.73
N ARG A 267 16.07 10.09 -2.03
CA ARG A 267 16.19 10.86 -3.28
C ARG A 267 16.19 9.92 -4.48
N THR A 268 16.97 8.85 -4.44
CA THR A 268 16.98 7.84 -5.51
C THR A 268 15.63 7.16 -5.66
N SER A 269 14.93 6.91 -4.55
CA SER A 269 13.56 6.39 -4.58
C SER A 269 12.60 7.34 -5.29
N SER A 270 12.72 8.65 -5.06
CA SER A 270 11.86 9.66 -5.70
C SER A 270 12.09 9.79 -7.21
N GLU A 271 13.35 9.74 -7.64
CA GLU A 271 13.74 9.88 -9.05
C GLU A 271 13.61 8.55 -9.83
N GLY A 272 13.80 7.40 -9.16
CA GLY A 272 14.06 6.12 -9.81
C GLY A 272 15.46 6.06 -10.44
N THR A 273 15.73 5.03 -11.24
CA THR A 273 17.04 4.84 -11.88
C THR A 273 16.86 4.77 -13.39
N ARG A 274 17.40 5.74 -14.11
CA ARG A 274 17.38 5.68 -15.57
C ARG A 274 18.13 4.44 -16.07
N HIS A 275 17.47 3.61 -16.87
CA HIS A 275 17.99 2.32 -17.32
C HIS A 275 18.31 1.34 -16.16
N GLY A 276 17.56 1.44 -15.05
CA GLY A 276 17.69 0.49 -13.95
C GLY A 276 17.37 -0.95 -14.34
N ASP A 277 17.92 -1.90 -13.60
CA ASP A 277 17.85 -3.33 -13.96
C ASP A 277 16.47 -3.95 -13.66
N HIS A 278 15.66 -3.30 -12.84
CA HIS A 278 14.36 -3.80 -12.42
C HIS A 278 13.25 -2.79 -12.70
N TRP A 279 12.07 -3.28 -13.12
CA TRP A 279 10.85 -2.46 -13.17
C TRP A 279 10.21 -2.46 -11.78
N ILE A 280 10.41 -1.39 -11.04
CA ILE A 280 9.88 -1.20 -9.68
C ILE A 280 9.31 0.23 -9.61
N PRO A 281 8.07 0.43 -10.07
CA PRO A 281 7.43 1.75 -10.08
C PRO A 281 7.19 2.24 -8.66
N ALA A 282 7.03 3.56 -8.49
CA ALA A 282 6.84 4.17 -7.20
C ALA A 282 5.37 4.32 -6.83
N GLU A 283 5.10 4.15 -5.55
CA GLU A 283 3.91 4.60 -4.85
C GLU A 283 4.21 5.95 -4.18
N CYS A 284 3.29 6.89 -4.32
CA CYS A 284 3.29 8.18 -3.66
C CYS A 284 2.21 8.18 -2.59
N ASP A 285 2.59 7.94 -1.36
CA ASP A 285 1.70 7.91 -0.21
C ASP A 285 1.57 9.30 0.43
N VAL A 286 0.38 9.63 0.88
CA VAL A 286 0.09 10.89 1.55
C VAL A 286 -1.23 10.80 2.31
N PRO A 287 -1.32 11.23 3.57
CA PRO A 287 -2.60 11.27 4.26
C PRO A 287 -3.52 12.36 3.71
N LEU A 288 -4.82 12.11 3.67
CA LEU A 288 -5.85 13.12 3.35
C LEU A 288 -5.83 14.25 4.39
N ARG A 289 -5.63 13.92 5.64
CA ARG A 289 -5.52 14.80 6.81
C ARG A 289 -4.06 15.18 7.08
N PRO A 290 -3.75 16.04 8.06
CA PRO A 290 -2.37 16.31 8.47
C PRO A 290 -1.61 15.08 8.96
N GLY A 291 -2.28 14.13 9.62
CA GLY A 291 -1.75 12.87 10.12
C GLY A 291 -2.34 11.65 9.41
N TRP A 292 -1.76 10.46 9.68
CA TRP A 292 -2.23 9.18 9.17
C TRP A 292 -3.44 8.65 9.94
N PHE A 293 -3.50 8.92 11.25
CA PHE A 293 -4.64 8.59 12.09
C PHE A 293 -5.59 9.79 12.24
N TYR A 294 -6.81 9.52 12.67
CA TYR A 294 -7.79 10.56 12.92
C TYR A 294 -7.49 11.30 14.24
N HIS A 295 -7.52 12.62 14.17
CA HIS A 295 -7.42 13.52 15.30
C HIS A 295 -8.53 14.57 15.21
N PRO A 296 -9.41 14.73 16.23
CA PRO A 296 -10.51 15.67 16.17
C PRO A 296 -10.08 17.12 15.91
N GLU A 297 -8.91 17.53 16.41
CA GLU A 297 -8.35 18.86 16.22
C GLU A 297 -7.85 19.13 14.79
N GLN A 298 -7.88 18.10 13.93
CA GLN A 298 -7.55 18.21 12.51
C GLN A 298 -8.79 18.35 11.61
N ASP A 299 -9.99 18.37 12.18
CA ASP A 299 -11.20 18.64 11.41
C ASP A 299 -11.16 20.04 10.80
N GLY A 300 -11.44 20.11 9.49
CA GLY A 300 -11.30 21.33 8.69
C GLY A 300 -9.85 21.62 8.21
N LYS A 301 -8.90 20.68 8.43
CA LYS A 301 -7.51 20.81 7.93
C LYS A 301 -7.18 19.74 6.86
N GLU A 302 -8.19 19.07 6.36
CA GLU A 302 -8.06 18.12 5.25
C GLU A 302 -7.50 18.82 4.00
N LYS A 303 -6.80 18.06 3.16
CA LYS A 303 -6.38 18.57 1.84
C LYS A 303 -7.60 18.92 1.00
N SER A 304 -7.57 20.09 0.39
CA SER A 304 -8.63 20.52 -0.52
C SER A 304 -8.65 19.67 -1.81
N VAL A 305 -9.76 19.71 -2.52
CA VAL A 305 -9.92 19.05 -3.84
C VAL A 305 -8.84 19.49 -4.83
N ASP A 306 -8.46 20.78 -4.81
CA ASP A 306 -7.40 21.30 -5.68
C ASP A 306 -6.03 20.76 -5.30
N GLN A 307 -5.73 20.63 -4.00
CA GLN A 307 -4.50 20.00 -3.53
C GLN A 307 -4.44 18.51 -3.90
N LEU A 308 -5.55 17.77 -3.75
CA LEU A 308 -5.60 16.36 -4.17
C LEU A 308 -5.41 16.20 -5.67
N PHE A 309 -6.00 17.09 -6.46
CA PHE A 309 -5.83 17.08 -7.91
C PHE A 309 -4.38 17.41 -8.32
N GLU A 310 -3.74 18.35 -7.65
CA GLU A 310 -2.31 18.63 -7.85
C GLU A 310 -1.43 17.43 -7.50
N LEU A 311 -1.74 16.73 -6.39
CA LEU A 311 -1.06 15.50 -6.02
C LEU A 311 -1.25 14.40 -7.06
N TYR A 312 -2.46 14.23 -7.60
CA TYR A 312 -2.70 13.30 -8.72
C TYR A 312 -1.79 13.61 -9.92
N LEU A 313 -1.68 14.86 -10.32
CA LEU A 313 -0.80 15.26 -11.43
C LEU A 313 0.69 15.06 -11.11
N LYS A 314 1.09 15.18 -9.85
CA LYS A 314 2.49 15.03 -9.39
C LYS A 314 2.86 13.57 -9.05
N SER A 315 1.89 12.68 -8.95
CA SER A 315 2.09 11.24 -8.75
C SER A 315 1.75 10.46 -10.02
N VAL A 316 0.47 10.28 -10.31
CA VAL A 316 -0.03 9.54 -11.48
C VAL A 316 0.43 10.21 -12.78
N GLY A 317 0.34 11.52 -12.88
CA GLY A 317 0.83 12.28 -14.02
C GLY A 317 2.35 12.17 -14.27
N ARG A 318 3.11 11.67 -13.29
CA ARG A 318 4.55 11.38 -13.39
C ARG A 318 4.85 9.88 -13.49
N GLY A 319 3.82 9.04 -13.68
CA GLY A 319 3.97 7.60 -13.88
C GLY A 319 4.10 6.76 -12.60
N ALA A 320 3.78 7.35 -11.43
CA ALA A 320 3.61 6.65 -10.15
C ALA A 320 2.13 6.33 -9.89
N CYS A 321 1.79 5.70 -8.78
CA CYS A 321 0.42 5.66 -8.26
C CYS A 321 0.31 6.55 -7.01
N LEU A 322 -0.91 7.00 -6.72
CA LEU A 322 -1.23 7.75 -5.52
C LEU A 322 -1.91 6.83 -4.50
N ASP A 323 -1.32 6.71 -3.31
CA ASP A 323 -1.92 6.06 -2.15
C ASP A 323 -2.37 7.13 -1.15
N LEU A 324 -3.69 7.26 -0.96
CA LEU A 324 -4.29 8.29 -0.13
C LEU A 324 -4.66 7.73 1.24
N GLY A 325 -4.02 8.24 2.30
CA GLY A 325 -4.34 7.86 3.68
C GLY A 325 -5.74 8.28 4.08
N LEU A 326 -6.52 7.32 4.57
CA LEU A 326 -7.88 7.49 5.07
C LEU A 326 -7.92 7.14 6.55
N ALA A 327 -8.47 8.05 7.37
CA ALA A 327 -8.46 7.93 8.82
C ALA A 327 -9.90 7.92 9.38
N PRO A 328 -10.49 6.73 9.63
CA PRO A 328 -11.79 6.66 10.31
C PRO A 328 -11.74 7.27 11.71
N THR A 329 -12.82 7.95 12.09
CA THR A 329 -13.03 8.51 13.42
C THR A 329 -13.19 7.40 14.48
N THR A 330 -13.18 7.74 15.75
CA THR A 330 -13.45 6.79 16.85
C THR A 330 -14.81 6.10 16.74
N GLU A 331 -15.76 6.69 15.98
CA GLU A 331 -17.04 6.05 15.67
C GLU A 331 -16.91 4.90 14.65
N GLY A 332 -15.80 4.83 13.91
CA GLY A 332 -15.59 3.83 12.86
C GLY A 332 -16.15 4.23 11.50
N LEU A 333 -16.24 5.52 11.23
CA LEU A 333 -16.71 6.12 9.98
C LEU A 333 -15.67 7.14 9.48
N LEU A 334 -15.58 7.36 8.18
CA LEU A 334 -14.92 8.56 7.69
C LEU A 334 -15.72 9.80 8.06
N HIS A 335 -15.01 10.84 8.49
CA HIS A 335 -15.63 12.12 8.81
C HIS A 335 -16.37 12.72 7.60
N THR A 336 -17.43 13.47 7.82
CA THR A 336 -18.26 14.03 6.74
C THR A 336 -17.48 14.90 5.77
N ASN A 337 -16.49 15.65 6.25
CA ASN A 337 -15.61 16.46 5.39
C ASN A 337 -14.80 15.56 4.45
N ASP A 338 -14.23 14.46 4.95
CA ASP A 338 -13.45 13.52 4.14
C ASP A 338 -14.32 12.91 3.03
N VAL A 339 -15.55 12.51 3.37
CA VAL A 339 -16.51 11.95 2.39
C VAL A 339 -16.86 12.98 1.31
N GLN A 340 -17.12 14.22 1.70
CA GLN A 340 -17.40 15.30 0.74
C GLN A 340 -16.21 15.56 -0.18
N ILE A 341 -15.02 15.75 0.37
CA ILE A 341 -13.79 16.05 -0.39
C ILE A 341 -13.48 14.91 -1.37
N LEU A 342 -13.60 13.67 -0.93
CA LEU A 342 -13.41 12.49 -1.80
C LEU A 342 -14.39 12.52 -2.97
N GLY A 343 -15.68 12.73 -2.71
CA GLY A 343 -16.70 12.80 -3.76
C GLY A 343 -16.43 13.92 -4.78
N GLU A 344 -16.06 15.10 -4.32
CA GLU A 344 -15.69 16.23 -5.17
C GLU A 344 -14.41 15.96 -5.97
N PHE A 345 -13.39 15.34 -5.37
CA PHE A 345 -12.18 14.93 -6.04
C PHE A 345 -12.45 13.93 -7.17
N GLY A 346 -13.24 12.87 -6.91
CA GLY A 346 -13.63 11.92 -7.94
C GLY A 346 -14.42 12.57 -9.09
N ASN A 347 -15.29 13.53 -8.80
CA ASN A 347 -15.99 14.31 -9.82
C ASN A 347 -15.01 15.17 -10.64
N LYS A 348 -14.02 15.79 -10.00
CA LYS A 348 -12.99 16.58 -10.69
C LYS A 348 -12.17 15.70 -11.64
N LEU A 349 -11.72 14.51 -11.21
CA LEU A 349 -11.02 13.55 -12.06
C LEU A 349 -11.87 13.15 -13.28
N LYS A 350 -13.12 12.73 -13.05
CA LYS A 350 -14.05 12.37 -14.14
C LYS A 350 -14.27 13.48 -15.15
N ASN A 351 -14.42 14.72 -14.66
CA ASN A 351 -14.69 15.86 -15.54
C ASN A 351 -13.46 16.29 -16.33
N THR A 352 -12.25 16.11 -15.77
CA THR A 352 -11.00 16.49 -16.43
C THR A 352 -10.56 15.44 -17.46
N PHE A 353 -10.68 14.16 -17.13
CA PHE A 353 -10.19 13.06 -17.96
C PHE A 353 -11.31 12.29 -18.65
N LYS A 354 -12.41 12.97 -19.00
CA LYS A 354 -13.45 12.36 -19.85
C LYS A 354 -12.83 11.98 -21.19
N THR A 355 -12.77 10.68 -21.45
CA THR A 355 -12.65 10.19 -22.82
C THR A 355 -13.97 10.46 -23.50
N ASN A 356 -13.97 11.30 -24.55
CA ASN A 356 -15.11 11.50 -25.43
C ASN A 356 -15.45 10.22 -26.19
#